data_720ed672b2bdd5934289af35fdb8be18
#
_entry.id   720ed672b2bdd5934289af35fdb8be18
#
_cell.length_a   1.000
_cell.length_b   1.000
_cell.length_c   1.000
_cell.angle_alpha   90.00
_cell.angle_beta   90.00
_cell.angle_gamma   90.00
#
_symmetry.space_group_name_H-M   'P 1'
#
loop_
_entity.id
_entity.type
_entity.pdbx_description
1 polymer ?
#
loop_
_entity_poly.entity_id
_entity_poly.type
_entity_poly.pdbx_seq_one_letter_code
_entity_poly.pdbx_strand_id
1 'polypeptide(L)'
;MFLKVSVVILCILLATLIGLNLCGFSYWQLATQTLRNRLQATHVAVQPQRVNFEELDGLPAPVQRYFRKSLQNGQPMVVSVKMRHRGTFNLSQTVEKWHPFTSEQRVVTQRPGFAWNADIRLLLGVPIMVHDAYIAGEGILHAALFGLFSLVNIRGTGKIAEGQLMRFLAESAWYPTALLPSQGIHWQAVSDRSAQGTMTDGTICLTMLFTFNDQDLIERVEVESRGRTVDGKIIPTPWYGYFWNYTERSGMQVPLNGEVAWLLPDGAKPYWRGRIIEIIYEFTP
;
A
#
# COMPACT_ATOMS: atom_id res chain seq x y z
N MET A 1 -15.32 -51.74 10.08
CA MET A 1 -14.15 -51.26 10.86
C MET A 1 -13.47 -50.08 10.11
N PHE A 2 -13.09 -50.23 8.85
CA PHE A 2 -12.40 -49.18 8.06
C PHE A 2 -13.14 -47.85 8.00
N LEU A 3 -14.47 -47.84 7.77
CA LEU A 3 -15.25 -46.59 7.70
C LEU A 3 -15.21 -45.78 8.99
N LYS A 4 -15.30 -46.45 10.16
CA LYS A 4 -15.21 -45.75 11.46
C LYS A 4 -13.83 -45.15 11.71
N VAL A 5 -12.76 -45.82 11.29
CA VAL A 5 -11.36 -45.33 11.41
C VAL A 5 -11.17 -44.14 10.49
N SER A 6 -11.65 -44.21 9.25
CA SER A 6 -11.56 -43.08 8.31
C SER A 6 -12.31 -41.82 8.79
N VAL A 7 -13.49 -42.00 9.40
CA VAL A 7 -14.25 -40.87 9.99
C VAL A 7 -13.49 -40.25 11.16
N VAL A 8 -12.91 -41.04 12.04
CA VAL A 8 -12.13 -40.55 13.20
C VAL A 8 -10.91 -39.75 12.70
N ILE A 9 -10.17 -40.28 11.73
CA ILE A 9 -9.01 -39.58 11.15
C ILE A 9 -9.46 -38.23 10.53
N LEU A 10 -10.55 -38.21 9.78
CA LEU A 10 -11.08 -36.99 9.19
C LEU A 10 -11.48 -35.97 10.26
N CYS A 11 -12.12 -36.40 11.34
CA CYS A 11 -12.49 -35.52 12.46
C CYS A 11 -11.24 -34.94 13.15
N ILE A 12 -10.20 -35.74 13.36
CA ILE A 12 -8.95 -35.27 13.95
C ILE A 12 -8.27 -34.24 13.04
N LEU A 13 -8.18 -34.51 11.73
CA LEU A 13 -7.60 -33.58 10.76
C LEU A 13 -8.37 -32.26 10.74
N LEU A 14 -9.70 -32.32 10.73
CA LEU A 14 -10.54 -31.11 10.74
C LEU A 14 -10.38 -30.34 12.06
N ALA A 15 -10.37 -30.99 13.20
CA ALA A 15 -10.15 -30.36 14.50
C ALA A 15 -8.75 -29.68 14.57
N THR A 16 -7.73 -30.35 14.07
CA THR A 16 -6.36 -29.82 13.99
C THR A 16 -6.32 -28.57 13.09
N LEU A 17 -6.96 -28.62 11.93
CA LEU A 17 -7.01 -27.49 10.99
C LEU A 17 -7.75 -26.29 11.61
N ILE A 18 -8.86 -26.52 12.30
CA ILE A 18 -9.59 -25.47 13.02
C ILE A 18 -8.72 -24.90 14.14
N GLY A 19 -8.05 -25.73 14.92
CA GLY A 19 -7.13 -25.29 15.98
C GLY A 19 -6.00 -24.41 15.46
N LEU A 20 -5.35 -24.82 14.36
CA LEU A 20 -4.31 -24.04 13.70
C LEU A 20 -4.83 -22.67 13.21
N ASN A 21 -6.03 -22.64 12.62
CA ASN A 21 -6.64 -21.38 12.18
C ASN A 21 -6.91 -20.43 13.35
N LEU A 22 -7.50 -20.93 14.44
CA LEU A 22 -7.84 -20.10 15.60
C LEU A 22 -6.58 -19.57 16.33
N CYS A 23 -5.61 -20.45 16.59
CA CYS A 23 -4.35 -20.05 17.21
C CYS A 23 -3.58 -19.08 16.33
N GLY A 24 -3.47 -19.38 15.04
CA GLY A 24 -2.76 -18.52 14.09
C GLY A 24 -3.41 -17.17 13.93
N PHE A 25 -4.73 -17.13 13.82
CA PHE A 25 -5.47 -15.86 13.77
C PHE A 25 -5.21 -15.01 15.03
N SER A 26 -5.30 -15.59 16.21
CA SER A 26 -5.07 -14.87 17.46
C SER A 26 -3.64 -14.33 17.56
N TYR A 27 -2.64 -15.14 17.23
CA TYR A 27 -1.23 -14.73 17.19
C TYR A 27 -1.02 -13.60 16.20
N TRP A 28 -1.58 -13.73 14.98
CA TRP A 28 -1.46 -12.71 13.94
C TRP A 28 -2.12 -11.37 14.31
N GLN A 29 -3.26 -11.43 15.00
CA GLN A 29 -3.95 -10.22 15.48
C GLN A 29 -3.10 -9.47 16.53
N LEU A 30 -2.42 -10.16 17.42
CA LEU A 30 -1.49 -9.53 18.37
C LEU A 30 -0.33 -8.85 17.63
N ALA A 31 0.26 -9.52 16.64
CA ALA A 31 1.32 -8.93 15.81
C ALA A 31 0.81 -7.72 15.01
N THR A 32 -0.40 -7.79 14.46
CA THR A 32 -1.06 -6.67 13.78
C THR A 32 -1.25 -5.48 14.71
N GLN A 33 -1.73 -5.72 15.94
CA GLN A 33 -1.91 -4.64 16.91
C GLN A 33 -0.58 -4.01 17.32
N THR A 34 0.47 -4.81 17.46
CA THR A 34 1.82 -4.31 17.74
C THR A 34 2.33 -3.38 16.62
N LEU A 35 2.13 -3.76 15.34
CA LEU A 35 2.49 -2.90 14.21
C LEU A 35 1.70 -1.60 14.20
N ARG A 36 0.39 -1.66 14.46
CA ARG A 36 -0.48 -0.48 14.55
C ARG A 36 -0.06 0.45 15.68
N ASN A 37 0.27 -0.08 16.85
CA ASN A 37 0.74 0.72 17.98
C ASN A 37 2.09 1.37 17.67
N ARG A 38 3.00 0.67 17.00
CA ARG A 38 4.27 1.24 16.54
C ARG A 38 4.05 2.37 15.53
N LEU A 39 3.17 2.18 14.55
CA LEU A 39 2.81 3.23 13.60
C LEU A 39 2.19 4.44 14.31
N GLN A 40 1.25 4.21 15.22
CA GLN A 40 0.62 5.28 15.99
C GLN A 40 1.64 6.05 16.85
N ALA A 41 2.65 5.38 17.40
CA ALA A 41 3.72 6.02 18.19
C ALA A 41 4.63 6.94 17.34
N THR A 42 4.59 6.84 16.01
CA THR A 42 5.30 7.77 15.11
C THR A 42 4.50 9.05 14.81
N HIS A 43 3.25 9.11 15.29
CA HIS A 43 2.40 10.28 15.09
C HIS A 43 3.00 11.49 15.79
N VAL A 44 3.23 12.54 15.02
CA VAL A 44 3.72 13.83 15.54
C VAL A 44 2.51 14.71 15.84
N ALA A 45 2.58 15.46 16.94
CA ALA A 45 1.54 16.45 17.24
C ALA A 45 1.44 17.46 16.09
N VAL A 46 0.28 17.55 15.49
CA VAL A 46 0.05 18.35 14.28
C VAL A 46 -0.49 19.71 14.68
N GLN A 47 0.15 20.76 14.19
CA GLN A 47 -0.46 22.10 14.21
C GLN A 47 -1.59 22.17 13.17
N PRO A 48 -2.63 23.00 13.41
CA PRO A 48 -3.65 23.25 12.42
C PRO A 48 -3.02 23.69 11.10
N GLN A 49 -3.21 22.90 10.07
CA GLN A 49 -2.69 23.19 8.73
C GLN A 49 -3.78 22.94 7.70
N ARG A 50 -3.90 23.85 6.75
CA ARG A 50 -4.88 23.76 5.69
C ARG A 50 -4.21 23.82 4.32
N VAL A 51 -4.83 23.21 3.35
CA VAL A 51 -4.43 23.31 1.95
C VAL A 51 -4.47 24.77 1.52
N ASN A 52 -3.35 25.29 1.05
CA ASN A 52 -3.24 26.64 0.49
C ASN A 52 -2.82 26.55 -0.99
N PHE A 53 -3.69 26.96 -1.89
CA PHE A 53 -3.41 26.92 -3.33
C PHE A 53 -2.34 27.92 -3.78
N GLU A 54 -1.89 28.83 -2.93
CA GLU A 54 -0.71 29.66 -3.20
C GLU A 54 0.58 28.81 -3.30
N GLU A 55 0.66 27.68 -2.54
CA GLU A 55 1.81 26.76 -2.64
C GLU A 55 1.90 26.03 -3.99
N LEU A 56 0.86 26.12 -4.82
CA LEU A 56 0.84 25.52 -6.15
C LEU A 56 1.54 26.41 -7.20
N ASP A 57 1.76 27.68 -6.89
CA ASP A 57 2.40 28.61 -7.82
C ASP A 57 3.85 28.18 -8.07
N GLY A 58 4.23 28.14 -9.35
CA GLY A 58 5.56 27.67 -9.78
C GLY A 58 5.70 26.14 -9.90
N LEU A 59 4.71 25.34 -9.48
CA LEU A 59 4.71 23.90 -9.73
C LEU A 59 4.51 23.60 -11.23
N PRO A 60 4.92 22.40 -11.70
CA PRO A 60 4.59 21.95 -13.04
C PRO A 60 3.10 22.03 -13.34
N ALA A 61 2.74 22.49 -14.53
CA ALA A 61 1.34 22.71 -14.91
C ALA A 61 0.42 21.48 -14.66
N PRO A 62 0.81 20.23 -15.00
CA PRO A 62 -0.04 19.08 -14.72
C PRO A 62 -0.25 18.86 -13.21
N VAL A 63 0.74 19.18 -12.36
CA VAL A 63 0.64 19.07 -10.90
C VAL A 63 -0.31 20.12 -10.33
N GLN A 64 -0.26 21.36 -10.83
CA GLN A 64 -1.20 22.40 -10.44
C GLN A 64 -2.65 22.00 -10.76
N ARG A 65 -2.88 21.50 -12.00
CA ARG A 65 -4.21 21.03 -12.43
C ARG A 65 -4.70 19.88 -11.56
N TYR A 66 -3.82 18.91 -11.27
CA TYR A 66 -4.15 17.78 -10.38
C TYR A 66 -4.60 18.26 -9.00
N PHE A 67 -3.85 19.13 -8.32
CA PHE A 67 -4.24 19.59 -6.98
C PHE A 67 -5.54 20.40 -7.00
N ARG A 68 -5.73 21.28 -7.99
CA ARG A 68 -6.99 22.03 -8.15
C ARG A 68 -8.19 21.12 -8.45
N LYS A 69 -7.95 19.96 -9.07
CA LYS A 69 -8.98 18.96 -9.36
C LYS A 69 -9.26 18.04 -8.18
N SER A 70 -8.22 17.66 -7.44
CA SER A 70 -8.33 16.64 -6.39
C SER A 70 -8.56 17.19 -4.99
N LEU A 71 -8.30 18.47 -4.72
CA LEU A 71 -8.40 19.12 -3.43
C LEU A 71 -9.29 20.38 -3.47
N GLN A 72 -9.65 20.85 -2.28
CA GLN A 72 -10.32 22.16 -2.09
C GLN A 72 -9.37 23.11 -1.34
N ASN A 73 -9.31 24.36 -1.79
CA ASN A 73 -8.55 25.38 -1.06
C ASN A 73 -9.15 25.60 0.34
N GLY A 74 -8.30 25.66 1.36
CA GLY A 74 -8.72 25.83 2.75
C GLY A 74 -9.20 24.56 3.46
N GLN A 75 -9.27 23.40 2.78
CA GLN A 75 -9.60 22.14 3.48
C GLN A 75 -8.49 21.75 4.47
N PRO A 76 -8.82 21.05 5.57
CA PRO A 76 -7.80 20.56 6.50
C PRO A 76 -6.93 19.47 5.85
N MET A 77 -5.70 19.33 6.33
CA MET A 77 -4.77 18.32 5.86
C MET A 77 -5.11 16.95 6.42
N VAL A 78 -4.94 15.91 5.62
CA VAL A 78 -5.07 14.52 6.08
C VAL A 78 -3.90 14.20 7.01
N VAL A 79 -4.18 13.65 8.19
CA VAL A 79 -3.20 13.24 9.19
C VAL A 79 -3.06 11.73 9.25
N SER A 80 -4.17 11.03 9.19
CA SER A 80 -4.20 9.57 9.12
C SER A 80 -5.33 9.07 8.23
N VAL A 81 -5.15 7.85 7.73
CA VAL A 81 -6.14 7.18 6.90
C VAL A 81 -6.31 5.73 7.36
N LYS A 82 -7.56 5.29 7.44
CA LYS A 82 -7.91 3.88 7.57
C LYS A 82 -8.59 3.45 6.28
N MET A 83 -8.06 2.41 5.65
CA MET A 83 -8.62 1.84 4.41
C MET A 83 -8.89 0.36 4.54
N ARG A 84 -9.95 -0.10 3.88
CA ARG A 84 -10.21 -1.53 3.66
C ARG A 84 -10.27 -1.80 2.17
N HIS A 85 -9.59 -2.87 1.76
CA HIS A 85 -9.54 -3.29 0.37
C HIS A 85 -10.11 -4.70 0.21
N ARG A 86 -10.63 -4.95 -1.00
CA ARG A 86 -10.94 -6.29 -1.51
C ARG A 86 -10.37 -6.39 -2.92
N GLY A 87 -9.86 -7.55 -3.26
CA GLY A 87 -9.30 -7.72 -4.60
C GLY A 87 -8.72 -9.11 -4.82
N THR A 88 -7.76 -9.18 -5.72
CA THR A 88 -7.05 -10.41 -6.06
C THR A 88 -5.53 -10.18 -6.04
N PHE A 89 -4.80 -11.19 -5.59
CA PHE A 89 -3.35 -11.20 -5.52
C PHE A 89 -2.80 -12.38 -6.34
N ASN A 90 -1.88 -12.10 -7.26
CA ASN A 90 -1.19 -13.13 -8.01
C ASN A 90 0.10 -13.52 -7.27
N LEU A 91 0.13 -14.73 -6.75
CA LEU A 91 1.27 -15.26 -5.98
C LEU A 91 2.32 -15.96 -6.87
N SER A 92 2.02 -16.15 -8.15
CA SER A 92 2.93 -16.85 -9.08
C SER A 92 3.72 -15.85 -9.92
N GLN A 93 4.98 -16.16 -10.15
CA GLN A 93 5.86 -15.38 -11.04
C GLN A 93 5.82 -15.85 -12.50
N THR A 94 5.35 -17.08 -12.75
CA THR A 94 5.42 -17.72 -14.08
C THR A 94 4.07 -17.88 -14.75
N VAL A 95 3.01 -18.16 -13.99
CA VAL A 95 1.65 -18.38 -14.49
C VAL A 95 0.69 -17.56 -13.65
N GLU A 96 -0.28 -16.90 -14.27
CA GLU A 96 -1.29 -16.14 -13.51
C GLU A 96 -2.11 -17.07 -12.61
N LYS A 97 -1.98 -16.87 -11.30
CA LYS A 97 -2.75 -17.56 -10.25
C LYS A 97 -3.29 -16.52 -9.28
N TRP A 98 -4.45 -16.00 -9.59
CA TRP A 98 -5.12 -14.98 -8.81
C TRP A 98 -5.89 -15.59 -7.64
N HIS A 99 -5.61 -15.10 -6.44
CA HIS A 99 -6.26 -15.49 -5.20
C HIS A 99 -7.01 -14.30 -4.61
N PRO A 100 -8.25 -14.46 -4.13
CA PRO A 100 -8.97 -13.37 -3.48
C PRO A 100 -8.27 -12.95 -2.18
N PHE A 101 -8.29 -11.66 -1.90
CA PHE A 101 -7.82 -11.11 -0.62
C PHE A 101 -8.78 -10.08 -0.06
N THR A 102 -8.68 -9.89 1.25
CA THR A 102 -9.17 -8.71 1.97
C THR A 102 -8.03 -8.12 2.77
N SER A 103 -8.04 -6.80 2.96
CA SER A 103 -7.00 -6.15 3.75
C SER A 103 -7.52 -4.93 4.50
N GLU A 104 -6.81 -4.58 5.55
CA GLU A 104 -6.94 -3.31 6.26
C GLU A 104 -5.59 -2.61 6.28
N GLN A 105 -5.60 -1.31 5.99
CA GLN A 105 -4.41 -0.47 6.01
C GLN A 105 -4.65 0.74 6.91
N ARG A 106 -3.61 1.10 7.65
CA ARG A 106 -3.52 2.37 8.36
C ARG A 106 -2.34 3.14 7.82
N VAL A 107 -2.53 4.44 7.61
CA VAL A 107 -1.52 5.37 7.11
C VAL A 107 -1.41 6.53 8.06
N VAL A 108 -0.22 7.05 8.27
CA VAL A 108 0.06 8.36 8.88
C VAL A 108 0.86 9.19 7.89
N THR A 109 0.51 10.47 7.73
CA THR A 109 1.07 11.32 6.67
C THR A 109 2.13 12.28 7.15
N GLN A 110 2.03 12.77 8.39
CA GLN A 110 2.94 13.79 8.95
C GLN A 110 4.39 13.30 9.11
N ARG A 111 4.56 12.03 9.38
CA ARG A 111 5.78 11.28 9.20
C ARG A 111 5.43 10.07 8.35
N PRO A 112 5.94 9.95 7.13
CA PRO A 112 5.50 8.90 6.20
C PRO A 112 5.49 7.53 6.85
N GLY A 113 4.34 6.86 6.83
CA GLY A 113 4.25 5.52 7.40
C GLY A 113 2.91 4.84 7.12
N PHE A 114 2.96 3.52 7.00
CA PHE A 114 1.76 2.70 6.88
C PHE A 114 1.96 1.32 7.50
N ALA A 115 0.86 0.67 7.83
CA ALA A 115 0.77 -0.74 8.18
C ALA A 115 -0.41 -1.38 7.45
N TRP A 116 -0.12 -2.31 6.55
CA TRP A 116 -1.08 -3.07 5.78
C TRP A 116 -1.13 -4.51 6.29
N ASN A 117 -2.33 -5.00 6.57
CA ASN A 117 -2.60 -6.37 6.99
C ASN A 117 -3.57 -7.00 6.00
N ALA A 118 -3.17 -8.08 5.35
CA ALA A 118 -4.00 -8.80 4.40
C ALA A 118 -4.19 -10.27 4.75
N ASP A 119 -5.32 -10.80 4.29
CA ASP A 119 -5.68 -12.20 4.31
C ASP A 119 -5.94 -12.63 2.85
N ILE A 120 -5.02 -13.43 2.30
CA ILE A 120 -5.09 -13.98 0.95
C ILE A 120 -5.59 -15.43 1.08
N ARG A 121 -6.65 -15.77 0.36
CA ARG A 121 -7.27 -17.09 0.43
C ARG A 121 -6.83 -17.96 -0.73
N LEU A 122 -6.08 -19.03 -0.41
CA LEU A 122 -5.73 -20.07 -1.35
C LEU A 122 -6.92 -21.02 -1.59
N LEU A 123 -6.68 -22.08 -2.38
CA LEU A 123 -7.63 -23.17 -2.59
C LEU A 123 -8.09 -23.74 -1.23
N LEU A 124 -9.37 -24.12 -1.13
CA LEU A 124 -10.02 -24.60 0.10
C LEU A 124 -10.02 -23.58 1.25
N GLY A 125 -9.80 -22.27 0.96
CA GLY A 125 -9.85 -21.23 1.98
C GLY A 125 -8.64 -21.14 2.90
N VAL A 126 -7.55 -21.83 2.58
CA VAL A 126 -6.29 -21.78 3.34
C VAL A 126 -5.73 -20.35 3.33
N PRO A 127 -5.51 -19.70 4.49
CA PRO A 127 -5.07 -18.32 4.56
C PRO A 127 -3.56 -18.18 4.45
N ILE A 128 -3.11 -17.23 3.62
CA ILE A 128 -1.81 -16.59 3.76
C ILE A 128 -2.05 -15.20 4.34
N MET A 129 -1.55 -14.95 5.53
CA MET A 129 -1.62 -13.67 6.20
C MET A 129 -0.37 -12.86 5.92
N VAL A 130 -0.53 -11.57 5.60
CA VAL A 130 0.59 -10.70 5.18
C VAL A 130 0.58 -9.41 5.97
N HIS A 131 1.70 -9.05 6.57
CA HIS A 131 2.01 -7.71 7.01
C HIS A 131 2.99 -7.06 6.05
N ASP A 132 2.67 -5.86 5.62
CA ASP A 132 3.53 -5.01 4.81
C ASP A 132 3.49 -3.60 5.40
N ALA A 133 4.65 -3.03 5.75
CA ALA A 133 4.68 -1.78 6.48
C ALA A 133 5.93 -0.95 6.21
N TYR A 134 5.78 0.37 6.36
CA TYR A 134 6.86 1.33 6.52
C TYR A 134 6.64 2.09 7.82
N ILE A 135 7.57 2.02 8.76
CA ILE A 135 7.46 2.67 10.07
C ILE A 135 8.81 3.25 10.47
N ALA A 136 8.92 4.57 10.50
CA ALA A 136 10.10 5.27 10.98
C ALA A 136 11.42 4.84 10.33
N GLY A 137 11.44 4.72 8.99
CA GLY A 137 12.63 4.33 8.22
C GLY A 137 12.85 2.81 8.14
N GLU A 138 11.98 2.00 8.74
CA GLU A 138 12.03 0.55 8.68
C GLU A 138 10.96 -0.01 7.75
N GLY A 139 11.37 -0.84 6.80
CA GLY A 139 10.46 -1.63 5.95
C GLY A 139 10.24 -3.02 6.55
N ILE A 140 9.01 -3.52 6.44
CA ILE A 140 8.58 -4.83 6.95
C ILE A 140 7.76 -5.52 5.87
N LEU A 141 8.12 -6.79 5.59
CA LEU A 141 7.31 -7.73 4.81
C LEU A 141 7.31 -9.07 5.54
N HIS A 142 6.17 -9.49 6.06
CA HIS A 142 6.00 -10.78 6.69
C HIS A 142 4.78 -11.48 6.12
N ALA A 143 4.97 -12.64 5.52
CA ALA A 143 3.90 -13.51 5.05
C ALA A 143 3.98 -14.86 5.75
N ALA A 144 2.84 -15.37 6.23
CA ALA A 144 2.77 -16.63 6.94
C ALA A 144 1.50 -17.43 6.58
N LEU A 145 1.67 -18.71 6.33
CA LEU A 145 0.59 -19.68 6.18
C LEU A 145 -0.11 -19.86 7.53
N PHE A 146 -1.42 -19.74 7.58
CA PHE A 146 -2.24 -19.73 8.80
C PHE A 146 -1.83 -18.65 9.83
N GLY A 147 -0.98 -17.69 9.47
CA GLY A 147 -0.39 -16.74 10.43
C GLY A 147 0.66 -17.34 11.36
N LEU A 148 1.06 -18.60 11.17
CA LEU A 148 2.00 -19.35 12.02
C LEU A 148 3.28 -19.76 11.30
N PHE A 149 3.16 -20.29 10.08
CA PHE A 149 4.31 -20.80 9.33
C PHE A 149 4.83 -19.73 8.41
N SER A 150 5.93 -19.10 8.79
CA SER A 150 6.54 -17.99 8.04
C SER A 150 7.01 -18.47 6.66
N LEU A 151 6.52 -17.80 5.62
CA LEU A 151 6.91 -17.99 4.22
C LEU A 151 7.97 -16.95 3.82
N VAL A 152 7.78 -15.71 4.29
CA VAL A 152 8.67 -14.57 4.09
C VAL A 152 8.70 -13.77 5.38
N ASN A 153 9.88 -13.35 5.83
CA ASN A 153 10.03 -12.44 6.95
C ASN A 153 11.26 -11.57 6.71
N ILE A 154 11.05 -10.41 6.10
CA ILE A 154 12.09 -9.43 5.77
C ILE A 154 11.76 -8.16 6.54
N ARG A 155 12.77 -7.63 7.23
CA ARG A 155 12.63 -6.44 8.04
C ARG A 155 13.95 -5.70 8.11
N GLY A 156 13.90 -4.38 8.06
CA GLY A 156 15.07 -3.53 8.27
C GLY A 156 15.05 -2.26 7.45
N THR A 157 16.21 -1.63 7.39
CA THR A 157 16.49 -0.45 6.57
C THR A 157 16.98 -0.84 5.17
N GLY A 158 17.37 0.11 4.34
CA GLY A 158 17.90 -0.14 3.00
C GLY A 158 16.81 -0.51 1.99
N LYS A 159 17.06 -1.48 1.11
CA LYS A 159 16.17 -1.75 -0.05
C LYS A 159 14.74 -2.13 0.30
N ILE A 160 14.51 -2.78 1.43
CA ILE A 160 13.15 -3.09 1.89
C ILE A 160 12.42 -1.80 2.33
N ALA A 161 13.07 -0.94 3.11
CA ALA A 161 12.50 0.33 3.53
C ALA A 161 12.26 1.27 2.35
N GLU A 162 13.23 1.35 1.41
CA GLU A 162 13.10 2.11 0.17
C GLU A 162 11.87 1.64 -0.64
N GLY A 163 11.71 0.33 -0.84
CA GLY A 163 10.55 -0.24 -1.54
C GLY A 163 9.22 0.03 -0.85
N GLN A 164 9.19 0.08 0.49
CA GLN A 164 7.99 0.41 1.25
C GLN A 164 7.67 1.92 1.21
N LEU A 165 8.68 2.78 1.27
CA LEU A 165 8.49 4.22 1.11
C LEU A 165 8.01 4.58 -0.32
N MET A 166 8.51 3.88 -1.37
CA MET A 166 7.97 3.98 -2.73
C MET A 166 6.48 3.65 -2.78
N ARG A 167 6.06 2.59 -2.07
CA ARG A 167 4.65 2.22 -1.96
C ARG A 167 3.84 3.34 -1.29
N PHE A 168 4.32 3.90 -0.18
CA PHE A 168 3.66 5.02 0.49
C PHE A 168 3.45 6.20 -0.47
N LEU A 169 4.49 6.59 -1.22
CA LEU A 169 4.42 7.71 -2.16
C LEU A 169 3.45 7.42 -3.32
N ALA A 170 3.47 6.23 -3.89
CA ALA A 170 2.54 5.84 -4.96
C ALA A 170 1.08 5.83 -4.47
N GLU A 171 0.83 5.32 -3.26
CA GLU A 171 -0.49 5.23 -2.65
C GLU A 171 -1.03 6.59 -2.18
N SER A 172 -0.21 7.66 -2.21
CA SER A 172 -0.67 9.01 -1.85
C SER A 172 -1.74 9.57 -2.79
N ALA A 173 -2.03 8.91 -3.93
CA ALA A 173 -3.24 9.16 -4.71
C ALA A 173 -4.53 8.97 -3.88
N TRP A 174 -4.51 8.17 -2.82
CA TRP A 174 -5.62 7.96 -1.89
C TRP A 174 -5.70 8.98 -0.75
N TYR A 175 -4.63 9.74 -0.52
CA TYR A 175 -4.52 10.80 0.50
C TYR A 175 -3.73 12.00 -0.05
N PRO A 176 -4.32 12.69 -1.06
CA PRO A 176 -3.60 13.60 -1.95
C PRO A 176 -2.97 14.81 -1.27
N THR A 177 -3.40 15.20 -0.07
CA THR A 177 -2.74 16.27 0.68
C THR A 177 -1.29 15.92 1.04
N ALA A 178 -0.94 14.63 1.15
CA ALA A 178 0.43 14.19 1.43
C ALA A 178 1.40 14.42 0.24
N LEU A 179 0.88 14.76 -0.95
CA LEU A 179 1.66 15.09 -2.14
C LEU A 179 2.00 16.58 -2.26
N LEU A 180 1.47 17.44 -1.39
CA LEU A 180 1.69 18.89 -1.44
C LEU A 180 3.16 19.25 -1.11
N PRO A 181 3.69 20.34 -1.66
CA PRO A 181 5.02 20.85 -1.31
C PRO A 181 5.22 21.08 0.18
N SER A 182 4.21 21.58 0.86
CA SER A 182 4.22 21.76 2.33
C SER A 182 4.38 20.46 3.11
N GLN A 183 4.19 19.30 2.46
CA GLN A 183 4.45 17.98 3.03
C GLN A 183 5.82 17.39 2.61
N GLY A 184 6.67 18.22 1.99
CA GLY A 184 8.04 17.86 1.62
C GLY A 184 8.18 17.16 0.27
N ILE A 185 7.17 17.23 -0.60
CA ILE A 185 7.27 16.71 -1.96
C ILE A 185 7.81 17.79 -2.90
N HIS A 186 8.89 17.47 -3.61
CA HIS A 186 9.47 18.31 -4.63
C HIS A 186 9.04 17.83 -6.02
N TRP A 187 8.44 18.75 -6.81
CA TRP A 187 7.91 18.42 -8.12
C TRP A 187 8.78 18.99 -9.25
N GLN A 188 9.06 18.17 -10.27
CA GLN A 188 9.79 18.55 -11.46
C GLN A 188 8.98 18.19 -12.72
N ALA A 189 8.89 19.12 -13.65
CA ALA A 189 8.18 18.91 -14.91
C ALA A 189 8.88 17.86 -15.79
N VAL A 190 8.07 16.99 -16.43
CA VAL A 190 8.55 16.05 -17.45
C VAL A 190 7.83 16.26 -18.78
N SER A 191 6.50 16.42 -18.74
CA SER A 191 5.68 16.71 -19.92
C SER A 191 4.41 17.46 -19.51
N ASP A 192 3.54 17.75 -20.47
CA ASP A 192 2.24 18.38 -20.20
C ASP A 192 1.30 17.50 -19.36
N ARG A 193 1.60 16.20 -19.23
CA ARG A 193 0.78 15.23 -18.52
C ARG A 193 1.57 14.39 -17.50
N SER A 194 2.82 14.75 -17.25
CA SER A 194 3.62 14.02 -16.29
C SER A 194 4.59 14.90 -15.54
N ALA A 195 4.89 14.53 -14.29
CA ALA A 195 5.87 15.19 -13.45
C ALA A 195 6.55 14.16 -12.53
N GLN A 196 7.77 14.42 -12.17
CA GLN A 196 8.47 13.67 -11.12
C GLN A 196 8.17 14.28 -9.76
N GLY A 197 7.78 13.41 -8.81
CA GLY A 197 7.64 13.74 -7.40
C GLY A 197 8.77 13.10 -6.60
N THR A 198 9.53 13.91 -5.87
CA THR A 198 10.63 13.46 -5.00
C THR A 198 10.25 13.61 -3.54
N MET A 199 10.46 12.54 -2.77
CA MET A 199 10.23 12.49 -1.32
C MET A 199 11.52 12.09 -0.61
N THR A 200 11.75 12.68 0.57
CA THR A 200 12.85 12.29 1.45
C THR A 200 12.30 11.93 2.84
N ASP A 201 12.69 10.78 3.38
CA ASP A 201 12.47 10.41 4.78
C ASP A 201 13.77 9.87 5.39
N GLY A 202 14.35 10.63 6.31
CA GLY A 202 15.65 10.34 6.88
C GLY A 202 16.75 10.29 5.82
N THR A 203 17.37 9.13 5.64
CA THR A 203 18.42 8.91 4.63
C THR A 203 17.90 8.41 3.29
N ILE A 204 16.60 8.12 3.17
CA ILE A 204 15.99 7.61 1.95
C ILE A 204 15.47 8.80 1.15
N CYS A 205 15.99 8.98 -0.07
CA CYS A 205 15.48 9.92 -1.05
C CYS A 205 15.06 9.13 -2.29
N LEU A 206 13.82 9.31 -2.72
CA LEU A 206 13.29 8.59 -3.89
C LEU A 206 12.48 9.53 -4.79
N THR A 207 12.49 9.23 -6.07
CA THR A 207 11.75 9.96 -7.09
C THR A 207 10.89 8.99 -7.88
N MET A 208 9.63 9.36 -8.13
CA MET A 208 8.69 8.59 -8.93
C MET A 208 8.06 9.47 -10.01
N LEU A 209 7.77 8.89 -11.16
CA LEU A 209 7.06 9.57 -12.23
C LEU A 209 5.55 9.41 -12.05
N PHE A 210 4.84 10.54 -12.03
CA PHE A 210 3.39 10.60 -11.98
C PHE A 210 2.86 11.00 -13.36
N THR A 211 1.93 10.22 -13.88
CA THR A 211 1.21 10.52 -15.12
C THR A 211 -0.25 10.82 -14.80
N PHE A 212 -0.78 11.87 -15.39
CA PHE A 212 -2.15 12.34 -15.18
C PHE A 212 -3.01 12.06 -16.42
N ASN A 213 -4.25 11.64 -16.18
CA ASN A 213 -5.22 11.37 -17.24
C ASN A 213 -5.86 12.66 -17.80
N ASP A 214 -6.79 12.51 -18.76
CA ASP A 214 -7.51 13.63 -19.39
C ASP A 214 -8.39 14.43 -18.41
N GLN A 215 -8.61 13.95 -17.21
CA GLN A 215 -9.34 14.63 -16.13
C GLN A 215 -8.42 15.29 -15.12
N ASP A 216 -7.11 15.38 -15.41
CA ASP A 216 -6.06 15.87 -14.52
C ASP A 216 -5.94 15.09 -13.20
N LEU A 217 -6.31 13.82 -13.19
CA LEU A 217 -6.16 12.92 -12.03
C LEU A 217 -5.02 11.93 -12.24
N ILE A 218 -4.35 11.49 -11.16
CA ILE A 218 -3.26 10.52 -11.26
C ILE A 218 -3.78 9.23 -11.89
N GLU A 219 -3.23 8.85 -13.03
CA GLU A 219 -3.53 7.59 -13.70
C GLU A 219 -2.49 6.54 -13.37
N ARG A 220 -1.22 6.94 -13.34
CA ARG A 220 -0.10 6.02 -13.16
C ARG A 220 1.01 6.66 -12.34
N VAL A 221 1.64 5.85 -11.49
CA VAL A 221 2.87 6.21 -10.78
C VAL A 221 3.88 5.10 -11.04
N GLU A 222 5.09 5.45 -11.44
CA GLU A 222 6.09 4.46 -11.83
C GLU A 222 7.49 4.81 -11.37
N VAL A 223 8.33 3.78 -11.27
CA VAL A 223 9.74 3.88 -10.96
C VAL A 223 10.53 2.86 -11.78
N GLU A 224 11.70 3.27 -12.27
CA GLU A 224 12.56 2.39 -13.08
C GLU A 224 13.22 1.26 -12.29
N SER A 225 13.37 1.45 -10.99
CA SER A 225 14.09 0.50 -10.14
C SER A 225 13.42 0.38 -8.77
N ARG A 226 12.72 -0.74 -8.57
CA ARG A 226 12.23 -1.19 -7.26
C ARG A 226 12.77 -2.58 -6.97
N GLY A 227 13.17 -2.86 -5.73
CA GLY A 227 13.68 -4.17 -5.35
C GLY A 227 12.61 -5.25 -5.44
N ARG A 228 12.77 -6.22 -6.35
CA ARG A 228 11.95 -7.43 -6.47
C ARG A 228 12.74 -8.63 -5.97
N THR A 229 12.15 -9.42 -5.07
CA THR A 229 12.79 -10.66 -4.62
C THR A 229 12.53 -11.78 -5.62
N VAL A 230 13.61 -12.34 -6.18
CA VAL A 230 13.60 -13.48 -7.10
C VAL A 230 14.65 -14.46 -6.61
N ASP A 231 14.26 -15.68 -6.29
CA ASP A 231 15.14 -16.75 -5.80
C ASP A 231 16.04 -16.29 -4.63
N GLY A 232 15.44 -15.54 -3.69
CA GLY A 232 16.12 -15.03 -2.49
C GLY A 232 17.05 -13.82 -2.75
N LYS A 233 17.15 -13.32 -3.98
CA LYS A 233 17.96 -12.15 -4.36
C LYS A 233 17.05 -10.95 -4.64
N ILE A 234 17.50 -9.76 -4.26
CA ILE A 234 16.80 -8.51 -4.61
C ILE A 234 17.34 -8.05 -5.97
N ILE A 235 16.45 -7.99 -6.96
CA ILE A 235 16.74 -7.56 -8.33
C ILE A 235 16.03 -6.23 -8.57
N PRO A 236 16.76 -5.15 -8.95
CA PRO A 236 16.16 -3.91 -9.40
C PRO A 236 15.24 -4.17 -10.60
N THR A 237 13.98 -3.82 -10.50
CA THR A 237 12.99 -4.10 -11.53
C THR A 237 12.06 -2.90 -11.69
N PRO A 238 11.75 -2.45 -12.91
CA PRO A 238 10.75 -1.39 -13.12
C PRO A 238 9.38 -1.82 -12.60
N TRP A 239 8.67 -0.86 -12.01
CA TRP A 239 7.40 -1.08 -11.33
C TRP A 239 6.45 0.08 -11.57
N TYR A 240 5.13 -0.21 -11.63
CA TYR A 240 4.09 0.82 -11.66
C TYR A 240 2.90 0.48 -10.77
N GLY A 241 2.21 1.55 -10.32
CA GLY A 241 0.84 1.55 -9.84
C GLY A 241 -0.07 2.27 -10.81
N TYR A 242 -1.24 1.70 -11.11
CA TYR A 242 -2.26 2.25 -11.99
C TYR A 242 -3.55 2.48 -11.22
N PHE A 243 -4.22 3.64 -11.42
CA PHE A 243 -5.38 4.09 -10.65
C PHE A 243 -6.53 4.50 -11.56
N TRP A 244 -7.76 4.15 -11.16
CA TRP A 244 -8.97 4.53 -11.90
C TRP A 244 -10.22 4.52 -11.02
N ASN A 245 -11.37 4.88 -11.59
CA ASN A 245 -12.66 4.95 -10.89
C ASN A 245 -12.62 5.96 -9.74
N TYR A 246 -12.28 7.20 -10.08
CA TYR A 246 -12.23 8.30 -9.15
C TYR A 246 -13.60 8.69 -8.62
N THR A 247 -13.66 9.05 -7.35
CA THR A 247 -14.86 9.53 -6.68
C THR A 247 -14.50 10.53 -5.58
N GLU A 248 -15.45 11.38 -5.25
CA GLU A 248 -15.27 12.29 -4.12
C GLU A 248 -15.38 11.55 -2.78
N ARG A 249 -14.42 11.81 -1.90
CA ARG A 249 -14.40 11.38 -0.50
C ARG A 249 -13.87 12.50 0.39
N SER A 250 -14.70 12.99 1.30
CA SER A 250 -14.34 14.07 2.23
C SER A 250 -13.75 15.30 1.53
N GLY A 251 -14.34 15.71 0.40
CA GLY A 251 -13.90 16.86 -0.41
C GLY A 251 -12.69 16.59 -1.32
N MET A 252 -12.20 15.37 -1.40
CA MET A 252 -11.05 14.99 -2.23
C MET A 252 -11.47 14.03 -3.35
N GLN A 253 -10.91 14.17 -4.56
CA GLN A 253 -11.05 13.18 -5.64
C GLN A 253 -10.01 12.09 -5.44
N VAL A 254 -10.45 10.86 -5.15
CA VAL A 254 -9.58 9.72 -4.89
C VAL A 254 -10.00 8.50 -5.71
N PRO A 255 -9.03 7.67 -6.18
CA PRO A 255 -9.35 6.48 -6.96
C PRO A 255 -9.92 5.39 -6.05
N LEU A 256 -10.93 4.67 -6.51
CA LEU A 256 -11.42 3.48 -5.79
C LEU A 256 -10.73 2.19 -6.22
N ASN A 257 -10.14 2.16 -7.39
CA ASN A 257 -9.51 0.97 -7.94
C ASN A 257 -8.02 1.21 -8.21
N GLY A 258 -7.22 0.18 -8.01
CA GLY A 258 -5.80 0.20 -8.34
C GLY A 258 -5.28 -1.17 -8.75
N GLU A 259 -4.22 -1.14 -9.54
CA GLU A 259 -3.43 -2.29 -9.94
C GLU A 259 -1.95 -1.96 -9.73
N VAL A 260 -1.15 -2.95 -9.35
CA VAL A 260 0.31 -2.81 -9.35
C VAL A 260 0.96 -3.95 -10.13
N ALA A 261 2.02 -3.63 -10.85
CA ALA A 261 2.72 -4.59 -11.70
C ALA A 261 4.23 -4.36 -11.74
N TRP A 262 4.95 -5.43 -12.00
CA TRP A 262 6.33 -5.40 -12.46
C TRP A 262 6.36 -5.24 -13.98
N LEU A 263 7.29 -4.45 -14.49
CA LEU A 263 7.58 -4.37 -15.93
C LEU A 263 8.77 -5.26 -16.23
N LEU A 264 8.50 -6.39 -16.88
CA LEU A 264 9.54 -7.34 -17.29
C LEU A 264 9.78 -7.22 -18.81
N PRO A 265 10.89 -7.79 -19.35
CA PRO A 265 11.15 -7.75 -20.79
C PRO A 265 10.03 -8.35 -21.66
N ASP A 266 9.27 -9.29 -21.10
CA ASP A 266 8.11 -9.95 -21.75
C ASP A 266 6.77 -9.26 -21.45
N GLY A 267 6.79 -8.06 -20.86
CA GLY A 267 5.63 -7.22 -20.61
C GLY A 267 5.30 -7.01 -19.12
N ALA A 268 4.19 -6.35 -18.90
CA ALA A 268 3.67 -6.08 -17.56
C ALA A 268 3.19 -7.36 -16.87
N LYS A 269 3.57 -7.52 -15.59
CA LYS A 269 3.15 -8.64 -14.74
C LYS A 269 2.40 -8.11 -13.52
N PRO A 270 1.09 -7.92 -13.63
CA PRO A 270 0.28 -7.49 -12.50
C PRO A 270 0.29 -8.56 -11.40
N TYR A 271 0.40 -8.11 -10.15
CA TYR A 271 0.38 -9.00 -9.00
C TYR A 271 -0.63 -8.61 -7.92
N TRP A 272 -1.14 -7.39 -7.93
CA TRP A 272 -2.19 -6.93 -7.04
C TRP A 272 -3.23 -6.13 -7.82
N ARG A 273 -4.49 -6.46 -7.64
CA ARG A 273 -5.64 -5.70 -8.12
C ARG A 273 -6.60 -5.51 -6.98
N GLY A 274 -6.88 -4.28 -6.61
CA GLY A 274 -7.71 -3.98 -5.46
C GLY A 274 -8.71 -2.87 -5.69
N ARG A 275 -9.78 -2.94 -4.88
CA ARG A 275 -10.76 -1.88 -4.75
C ARG A 275 -10.86 -1.46 -3.30
N ILE A 276 -10.89 -0.16 -3.05
CA ILE A 276 -11.24 0.41 -1.76
C ILE A 276 -12.74 0.20 -1.53
N ILE A 277 -13.08 -0.47 -0.43
CA ILE A 277 -14.47 -0.68 0.00
C ILE A 277 -14.86 0.24 1.16
N GLU A 278 -13.86 0.76 1.88
CA GLU A 278 -14.01 1.74 2.95
C GLU A 278 -12.75 2.60 3.02
N ILE A 279 -12.93 3.92 3.17
CA ILE A 279 -11.84 4.85 3.46
C ILE A 279 -12.33 5.90 4.46
N ILE A 280 -11.58 6.09 5.53
CA ILE A 280 -11.88 7.02 6.62
C ILE A 280 -10.64 7.87 6.84
N TYR A 281 -10.81 9.18 6.85
CA TYR A 281 -9.74 10.15 7.06
C TYR A 281 -9.85 10.79 8.44
N GLU A 282 -8.70 11.03 9.04
CA GLU A 282 -8.54 11.96 10.16
C GLU A 282 -7.79 13.17 9.62
N PHE A 283 -8.24 14.36 9.99
CA PHE A 283 -7.70 15.63 9.51
C PHE A 283 -7.05 16.42 10.64
N THR A 284 -6.22 17.38 10.26
CA THR A 284 -5.76 18.42 11.21
C THR A 284 -6.94 19.15 11.83
N PRO A 285 -6.82 19.57 13.09
CA PRO A 285 -7.85 20.37 13.77
C PRO A 285 -8.14 21.69 13.08
#